data_7200903b9828f5aa48482e4d77357854
#
_entry.id   7200903b9828f5aa48482e4d77357854
#
_cell.length_a   1.000
_cell.length_b   1.000
_cell.length_c   1.000
_cell.angle_alpha   90.00
_cell.angle_beta   90.00
_cell.angle_gamma   90.00
#
_symmetry.space_group_name_H-M   'P 1'
#
loop_
_entity.id
_entity.type
_entity.pdbx_description
1 polymer ?
#
loop_
_entity_poly.entity_id
_entity_poly.type
_entity_poly.pdbx_seq_one_letter_code
_entity_poly.pdbx_strand_id
1 'polypeptide(L)'
;NREDIKRSRSDCVRDEHFSKTNNDELIKFCRGTGLRRRELGELRGKDLVRCEQIAADAAQLEQIPEEERAPSVTKRLEMLRDAMLFPQEWFVHVRNGKGGRERLSPIIGKNAAQIVERIADTPAEEKVWQHIHTSADIHAYRAEYATAIYKAYARPIGEIPYDRVNKGTGKRFQGDVYTCRRDEAGKKLDKAAMLLCSK
;
A
#
# COMPACT_ATOMS: atom_id res chain seq x y z
N ASN A 1 12.28 -12.71 1.45
CA ASN A 1 10.97 -13.06 0.95
C ASN A 1 9.93 -12.09 1.50
N ARG A 2 9.06 -11.53 0.66
CA ARG A 2 7.94 -10.72 1.16
C ARG A 2 6.82 -11.58 1.72
N GLU A 3 6.83 -12.87 1.45
CA GLU A 3 5.97 -13.87 2.10
C GLU A 3 6.46 -14.22 3.51
N ASP A 4 7.79 -14.09 3.76
CA ASP A 4 8.42 -14.42 5.03
C ASP A 4 9.42 -13.35 5.43
N ILE A 5 9.02 -12.08 5.52
CA ILE A 5 9.89 -11.08 6.15
C ILE A 5 10.00 -11.44 7.64
N LYS A 6 10.80 -12.45 7.93
CA LYS A 6 11.33 -12.68 9.26
C LYS A 6 12.30 -11.54 9.54
N ARG A 7 11.83 -10.57 10.28
CA ARG A 7 12.72 -9.56 10.83
C ARG A 7 13.44 -10.17 12.03
N SER A 8 14.72 -9.84 12.16
CA SER A 8 15.52 -10.15 13.35
C SER A 8 14.89 -9.72 14.69
N ARG A 9 13.78 -8.97 14.64
CA ARG A 9 12.96 -8.57 15.79
C ARG A 9 11.71 -9.42 16.01
N SER A 10 11.40 -10.38 15.14
CA SER A 10 10.23 -11.25 15.31
C SER A 10 10.37 -12.22 16.49
N ASP A 11 11.60 -12.45 16.93
CA ASP A 11 11.91 -13.33 18.06
C ASP A 11 11.90 -12.60 19.42
N CYS A 12 11.71 -11.28 19.43
CA CYS A 12 11.44 -10.58 20.69
C CYS A 12 10.06 -11.01 21.18
N VAL A 13 10.04 -11.68 22.31
CA VAL A 13 8.82 -11.88 23.14
C VAL A 13 8.23 -10.49 23.37
N ARG A 14 7.26 -10.14 22.54
CA ARG A 14 6.62 -8.84 22.63
C ARG A 14 5.41 -8.98 23.49
N ASP A 15 5.54 -8.32 24.60
CA ASP A 15 4.49 -7.98 25.52
C ASP A 15 3.50 -9.12 25.78
N GLU A 16 3.72 -9.86 26.84
CA GLU A 16 2.81 -10.89 27.34
C GLU A 16 1.37 -10.38 27.53
N HIS A 17 1.20 -9.06 27.57
CA HIS A 17 -0.09 -8.38 27.74
C HIS A 17 -0.79 -8.02 26.42
N PHE A 18 -0.20 -8.30 25.25
CA PHE A 18 -0.86 -8.04 23.98
C PHE A 18 -1.88 -9.11 23.62
N SER A 19 -3.14 -8.84 23.89
CA SER A 19 -4.25 -9.69 23.48
C SER A 19 -4.63 -9.43 22.01
N LYS A 20 -4.40 -10.44 21.15
CA LYS A 20 -4.87 -10.37 19.75
C LYS A 20 -6.38 -10.29 19.66
N THR A 21 -7.11 -10.94 20.55
CA THR A 21 -8.58 -10.90 20.60
C THR A 21 -9.09 -9.49 20.90
N ASN A 22 -8.53 -8.83 21.90
CA ASN A 22 -8.92 -7.46 22.26
C ASN A 22 -8.50 -6.42 21.23
N ASN A 23 -7.52 -6.73 20.37
CA ASN A 23 -7.02 -5.86 19.32
C ASN A 23 -7.36 -6.38 17.91
N ASP A 24 -8.30 -7.31 17.79
CA ASP A 24 -8.66 -7.95 16.52
C ASP A 24 -9.09 -6.94 15.46
N GLU A 25 -9.87 -5.95 15.83
CA GLU A 25 -10.31 -4.87 14.94
C GLU A 25 -9.12 -4.08 14.41
N LEU A 26 -8.17 -3.69 15.27
CA LEU A 26 -6.95 -2.99 14.85
C LEU A 26 -6.10 -3.85 13.90
N ILE A 27 -5.98 -5.14 14.19
CA ILE A 27 -5.24 -6.09 13.36
C ILE A 27 -5.87 -6.19 11.96
N LYS A 28 -7.20 -6.39 11.91
CA LYS A 28 -7.97 -6.45 10.65
C LYS A 28 -7.83 -5.15 9.86
N PHE A 29 -7.92 -4.02 10.55
CA PHE A 29 -7.75 -2.70 9.95
C PHE A 29 -6.36 -2.53 9.32
N CYS A 30 -5.30 -2.88 10.03
CA CYS A 30 -3.93 -2.78 9.53
C CYS A 30 -3.68 -3.71 8.33
N ARG A 31 -4.25 -4.92 8.34
CA ARG A 31 -4.18 -5.89 7.24
C ARG A 31 -4.96 -5.43 6.01
N GLY A 32 -6.02 -4.65 6.19
CA GLY A 32 -6.84 -4.14 5.09
C GLY A 32 -6.39 -2.81 4.52
N THR A 33 -5.57 -2.02 5.24
CA THR A 33 -5.15 -0.68 4.82
C THR A 33 -3.64 -0.54 4.60
N GLY A 34 -2.83 -1.41 5.19
CA GLY A 34 -1.38 -1.37 5.10
C GLY A 34 -0.73 -0.11 5.69
N LEU A 35 -1.42 0.61 6.58
CA LEU A 35 -0.90 1.83 7.18
C LEU A 35 0.26 1.57 8.15
N ARG A 36 1.17 2.53 8.28
CA ARG A 36 2.21 2.52 9.31
C ARG A 36 1.65 3.03 10.64
N ARG A 37 2.33 2.73 11.74
CA ARG A 37 1.91 3.17 13.08
C ARG A 37 1.63 4.67 13.18
N ARG A 38 2.52 5.51 12.65
CA ARG A 38 2.32 6.95 12.64
C ARG A 38 1.12 7.36 11.79
N GLU A 39 0.96 6.75 10.61
CA GLU A 39 -0.15 7.01 9.70
C GLU A 39 -1.50 6.63 10.34
N LEU A 40 -1.56 5.51 11.07
CA LEU A 40 -2.73 5.12 11.86
C LEU A 40 -3.07 6.14 12.96
N GLY A 41 -2.06 6.66 13.66
CA GLY A 41 -2.24 7.65 14.73
C GLY A 41 -2.63 9.05 14.23
N GLU A 42 -2.44 9.32 12.94
CA GLU A 42 -2.80 10.58 12.28
C GLU A 42 -4.11 10.47 11.47
N LEU A 43 -4.61 9.26 11.24
CA LEU A 43 -5.81 8.99 10.43
C LEU A 43 -7.06 9.61 11.05
N ARG A 44 -7.85 10.29 10.22
CA ARG A 44 -9.10 10.96 10.59
C ARG A 44 -10.27 10.48 9.75
N GLY A 45 -11.50 10.75 10.18
CA GLY A 45 -12.71 10.40 9.43
C GLY A 45 -12.73 10.96 8.01
N LYS A 46 -12.23 12.17 7.81
CA LYS A 46 -12.13 12.83 6.49
C LYS A 46 -11.14 12.20 5.52
N ASP A 47 -10.35 11.24 5.95
CA ASP A 47 -9.33 10.62 5.10
C ASP A 47 -9.85 9.39 4.33
N LEU A 48 -11.13 9.08 4.43
CA LEU A 48 -11.81 8.09 3.59
C LEU A 48 -12.16 8.72 2.23
N VAL A 49 -11.77 8.05 1.14
CA VAL A 49 -11.98 8.57 -0.23
C VAL A 49 -12.57 7.47 -1.12
N ARG A 50 -13.56 7.81 -1.93
CA ARG A 50 -14.14 6.90 -2.94
C ARG A 50 -13.40 6.98 -4.27
N CYS A 51 -13.44 5.90 -5.04
CA CYS A 51 -12.81 5.83 -6.36
C CYS A 51 -13.41 6.86 -7.34
N GLU A 52 -14.72 7.17 -7.25
CA GLU A 52 -15.35 8.19 -8.09
C GLU A 52 -14.78 9.58 -7.83
N GLN A 53 -14.49 9.91 -6.56
CA GLN A 53 -13.87 11.19 -6.21
C GLN A 53 -12.44 11.27 -6.73
N ILE A 54 -11.68 10.17 -6.64
CA ILE A 54 -10.33 10.07 -7.20
C ILE A 54 -10.33 10.32 -8.71
N ALA A 55 -11.28 9.69 -9.42
CA ALA A 55 -11.42 9.86 -10.87
C ALA A 55 -11.84 11.29 -11.23
N ALA A 56 -12.77 11.88 -10.48
CA ALA A 56 -13.21 13.28 -10.71
C ALA A 56 -12.07 14.28 -10.48
N ASP A 57 -11.32 14.11 -9.37
CA ASP A 57 -10.16 14.96 -9.06
C ASP A 57 -9.08 14.83 -10.16
N ALA A 58 -8.81 13.62 -10.63
CA ALA A 58 -7.85 13.39 -11.70
C ALA A 58 -8.27 14.08 -13.00
N ALA A 59 -9.53 13.90 -13.41
CA ALA A 59 -10.08 14.52 -14.61
C ALA A 59 -10.03 16.06 -14.56
N GLN A 60 -10.27 16.64 -13.37
CA GLN A 60 -10.16 18.09 -13.18
C GLN A 60 -8.71 18.58 -13.36
N LEU A 61 -7.74 17.87 -12.78
CA LEU A 61 -6.32 18.25 -12.89
C LEU A 61 -5.76 18.02 -14.30
N GLU A 62 -6.31 17.06 -15.04
CA GLU A 62 -5.92 16.79 -16.44
C GLU A 62 -6.33 17.89 -17.41
N GLN A 63 -7.33 18.71 -17.06
CA GLN A 63 -7.72 19.88 -17.86
C GLN A 63 -6.66 20.97 -17.89
N ILE A 64 -5.73 20.99 -16.93
CA ILE A 64 -4.60 21.91 -16.91
C ILE A 64 -3.57 21.43 -17.93
N PRO A 65 -3.16 22.24 -18.93
CA PRO A 65 -2.11 21.88 -19.87
C PRO A 65 -0.82 21.44 -19.15
N GLU A 66 -0.12 20.44 -19.68
CA GLU A 66 1.03 19.85 -19.01
C GLU A 66 2.13 20.87 -18.71
N GLU A 67 2.36 21.79 -19.64
CA GLU A 67 3.32 22.91 -19.53
C GLU A 67 2.97 23.94 -18.45
N GLU A 68 1.69 24.01 -18.05
CA GLU A 68 1.19 24.94 -17.03
C GLU A 68 1.09 24.29 -15.65
N ARG A 69 1.31 22.98 -15.56
CA ARG A 69 1.19 22.25 -14.29
C ARG A 69 2.32 22.57 -13.34
N ALA A 70 1.98 23.11 -12.18
CA ALA A 70 2.93 23.21 -11.07
C ALA A 70 3.40 21.80 -10.65
N PRO A 71 4.63 21.64 -10.11
CA PRO A 71 5.15 20.34 -9.66
C PRO A 71 4.26 19.64 -8.61
N SER A 72 3.54 20.39 -7.79
CA SER A 72 2.56 19.88 -6.83
C SER A 72 1.35 19.24 -7.52
N VAL A 73 0.85 19.86 -8.59
CA VAL A 73 -0.26 19.34 -9.40
C VAL A 73 0.14 18.04 -10.08
N THR A 74 1.33 18.01 -10.68
CA THR A 74 1.86 16.81 -11.33
C THR A 74 1.97 15.64 -10.33
N LYS A 75 2.53 15.87 -9.14
CA LYS A 75 2.63 14.85 -8.08
C LYS A 75 1.25 14.36 -7.61
N ARG A 76 0.28 15.29 -7.47
CA ARG A 76 -1.08 14.91 -7.09
C ARG A 76 -1.73 14.06 -8.17
N LEU A 77 -1.60 14.45 -9.43
CA LEU A 77 -2.14 13.69 -10.56
C LEU A 77 -1.51 12.29 -10.66
N GLU A 78 -0.19 12.17 -10.46
CA GLU A 78 0.48 10.87 -10.39
C GLU A 78 -0.08 9.99 -9.26
N MET A 79 -0.29 10.55 -8.07
CA MET A 79 -0.90 9.83 -6.94
C MET A 79 -2.31 9.33 -7.25
N LEU A 80 -3.14 10.17 -7.87
CA LEU A 80 -4.51 9.79 -8.26
C LEU A 80 -4.50 8.69 -9.33
N ARG A 81 -3.66 8.82 -10.35
CA ARG A 81 -3.46 7.79 -11.38
C ARG A 81 -2.96 6.47 -10.81
N ASP A 82 -2.05 6.52 -9.83
CA ASP A 82 -1.59 5.32 -9.12
C ASP A 82 -2.71 4.62 -8.37
N ALA A 83 -3.61 5.37 -7.73
CA ALA A 83 -4.77 4.81 -7.05
C ALA A 83 -5.77 4.18 -8.05
N MET A 84 -5.96 4.78 -9.22
CA MET A 84 -6.84 4.25 -10.27
C MET A 84 -6.35 2.91 -10.89
N LEU A 85 -5.11 2.48 -10.59
CA LEU A 85 -4.65 1.13 -10.95
C LEU A 85 -5.32 0.03 -10.11
N PHE A 86 -5.99 0.38 -9.02
CA PHE A 86 -6.65 -0.56 -8.13
C PHE A 86 -8.17 -0.53 -8.35
N PRO A 87 -8.83 -1.70 -8.44
CA PRO A 87 -10.28 -1.79 -8.65
C PRO A 87 -11.10 -1.58 -7.38
N GLN A 88 -10.49 -1.15 -6.28
CA GLN A 88 -11.16 -0.92 -5.01
C GLN A 88 -12.04 0.33 -5.06
N GLU A 89 -13.21 0.24 -4.42
CA GLU A 89 -14.13 1.36 -4.29
C GLU A 89 -13.63 2.40 -3.30
N TRP A 90 -12.91 1.96 -2.24
CA TRP A 90 -12.53 2.81 -1.13
C TRP A 90 -11.03 2.83 -0.89
N PHE A 91 -10.54 4.01 -0.53
CA PHE A 91 -9.15 4.30 -0.24
C PHE A 91 -8.99 5.08 1.05
N VAL A 92 -7.84 4.94 1.68
CA VAL A 92 -7.40 5.81 2.77
C VAL A 92 -6.40 6.82 2.23
N HIS A 93 -6.66 8.09 2.44
CA HIS A 93 -5.76 9.18 2.09
C HIS A 93 -4.70 9.37 3.17
N VAL A 94 -3.48 8.99 2.89
CA VAL A 94 -2.32 9.19 3.77
C VAL A 94 -1.64 10.50 3.40
N ARG A 95 -1.91 11.57 4.17
CA ARG A 95 -1.41 12.91 3.88
C ARG A 95 0.08 13.08 4.17
N ASN A 96 0.58 12.43 5.21
CA ASN A 96 1.95 12.59 5.68
C ASN A 96 2.62 11.23 5.91
N GLY A 97 2.89 10.51 4.83
CA GLY A 97 3.58 9.23 4.86
C GLY A 97 5.09 9.37 5.13
N LYS A 98 5.82 8.26 5.05
CA LYS A 98 7.28 8.25 5.25
C LYS A 98 7.97 9.19 4.26
N GLY A 99 8.74 10.14 4.79
CA GLY A 99 9.42 11.16 3.98
C GLY A 99 8.48 12.25 3.44
N GLY A 100 7.34 12.50 4.12
CA GLY A 100 6.37 13.51 3.72
C GLY A 100 5.55 13.15 2.46
N ARG A 101 5.60 11.88 2.04
CA ARG A 101 4.90 11.46 0.82
C ARG A 101 3.42 11.24 1.09
N GLU A 102 2.61 11.88 0.29
CA GLU A 102 1.17 11.66 0.20
C GLU A 102 0.87 10.43 -0.66
N ARG A 103 -0.14 9.65 -0.30
CA ARG A 103 -0.62 8.52 -1.10
C ARG A 103 -2.06 8.13 -0.77
N LEU A 104 -2.68 7.42 -1.70
CA LEU A 104 -3.96 6.76 -1.52
C LEU A 104 -3.73 5.25 -1.35
N SER A 105 -4.10 4.69 -0.20
CA SER A 105 -3.95 3.27 0.11
C SER A 105 -5.27 2.56 -0.13
N PRO A 106 -5.39 1.59 -1.05
CA PRO A 106 -6.64 0.88 -1.29
C PRO A 106 -7.04 0.06 -0.06
N ILE A 107 -8.33 0.04 0.26
CA ILE A 107 -8.89 -0.80 1.33
C ILE A 107 -9.21 -2.18 0.72
N ILE A 108 -8.55 -3.23 1.22
CA ILE A 108 -8.63 -4.57 0.63
C ILE A 108 -9.10 -5.63 1.64
N GLY A 109 -9.50 -6.78 1.08
CA GLY A 109 -9.78 -7.99 1.85
C GLY A 109 -11.19 -8.05 2.42
N LYS A 110 -11.50 -9.17 3.09
CA LYS A 110 -12.85 -9.51 3.55
C LYS A 110 -13.42 -8.57 4.62
N ASN A 111 -12.56 -7.81 5.28
CA ASN A 111 -12.97 -6.85 6.33
C ASN A 111 -13.09 -5.41 5.79
N ALA A 112 -13.05 -5.20 4.47
CA ALA A 112 -13.11 -3.87 3.87
C ALA A 112 -14.33 -3.07 4.31
N ALA A 113 -15.52 -3.68 4.34
CA ALA A 113 -16.75 -3.01 4.79
C ALA A 113 -16.64 -2.48 6.24
N GLN A 114 -16.13 -3.31 7.17
CA GLN A 114 -15.95 -2.91 8.57
C GLN A 114 -14.93 -1.77 8.72
N ILE A 115 -13.88 -1.76 7.88
CA ILE A 115 -12.87 -0.70 7.87
C ILE A 115 -13.48 0.61 7.39
N VAL A 116 -14.26 0.55 6.30
CA VAL A 116 -14.96 1.71 5.73
C VAL A 116 -15.95 2.29 6.75
N GLU A 117 -16.80 1.44 7.34
CA GLU A 117 -17.78 1.82 8.38
C GLU A 117 -17.09 2.55 9.54
N ARG A 118 -16.03 1.96 10.10
CA ARG A 118 -15.29 2.59 11.20
C ARG A 118 -14.76 3.98 10.85
N ILE A 119 -14.22 4.18 9.63
CA ILE A 119 -13.71 5.49 9.22
C ILE A 119 -14.88 6.46 8.98
N ALA A 120 -15.95 6.00 8.32
CA ALA A 120 -17.12 6.80 7.98
C ALA A 120 -17.90 7.26 9.23
N ASP A 121 -17.97 6.43 10.28
CA ASP A 121 -18.62 6.75 11.55
C ASP A 121 -17.78 7.69 12.42
N THR A 122 -16.49 7.89 12.06
CA THR A 122 -15.62 8.83 12.77
C THR A 122 -15.86 10.25 12.26
N PRO A 123 -16.14 11.24 13.14
CA PRO A 123 -16.24 12.64 12.72
C PRO A 123 -15.01 13.09 11.93
N ALA A 124 -15.24 13.96 10.93
CA ALA A 124 -14.22 14.33 9.93
C ALA A 124 -12.86 14.71 10.52
N GLU A 125 -12.85 15.48 11.61
CA GLU A 125 -11.62 15.98 12.25
C GLU A 125 -11.12 15.10 13.40
N GLU A 126 -11.87 14.07 13.77
CA GLU A 126 -11.49 13.17 14.85
C GLU A 126 -10.60 12.03 14.35
N LYS A 127 -9.78 11.51 15.26
CA LYS A 127 -8.91 10.36 14.97
C LYS A 127 -9.72 9.07 14.95
N VAL A 128 -9.53 8.26 13.94
CA VAL A 128 -10.10 6.90 13.83
C VAL A 128 -9.60 5.98 14.95
N TRP A 129 -8.34 6.18 15.38
CA TRP A 129 -7.73 5.44 16.49
C TRP A 129 -7.23 6.41 17.56
N GLN A 130 -7.90 6.44 18.70
CA GLN A 130 -7.46 7.24 19.86
C GLN A 130 -6.24 6.61 20.53
N HIS A 131 -6.17 5.27 20.52
CA HIS A 131 -5.06 4.51 21.08
C HIS A 131 -4.64 3.37 20.16
N ILE A 132 -3.34 3.21 19.99
CA ILE A 132 -2.74 2.10 19.23
C ILE A 132 -1.79 1.38 20.19
N HIS A 133 -2.13 0.14 20.55
CA HIS A 133 -1.34 -0.65 21.49
C HIS A 133 0.14 -0.71 21.06
N THR A 134 1.06 -0.40 21.98
CA THR A 134 2.50 -0.27 21.67
C THR A 134 3.10 -1.56 21.13
N SER A 135 2.64 -2.72 21.61
CA SER A 135 3.11 -4.05 21.23
C SER A 135 2.46 -4.60 19.96
N ALA A 136 1.47 -3.90 19.35
CA ALA A 136 0.92 -4.32 18.08
C ALA A 136 2.00 -4.34 17.00
N ASP A 137 2.20 -5.47 16.32
CA ASP A 137 3.19 -5.56 15.22
C ASP A 137 2.64 -5.03 13.89
N ILE A 138 2.47 -3.69 13.85
CA ILE A 138 1.96 -3.00 12.67
C ILE A 138 2.81 -3.30 11.42
N HIS A 139 4.10 -3.57 11.60
CA HIS A 139 4.96 -3.90 10.47
C HIS A 139 4.67 -5.27 9.87
N ALA A 140 4.36 -6.27 10.70
CA ALA A 140 3.95 -7.58 10.23
C ALA A 140 2.62 -7.49 9.47
N TYR A 141 1.62 -6.80 10.04
CA TYR A 141 0.31 -6.63 9.37
C TYR A 141 0.43 -5.88 8.04
N ARG A 142 1.31 -4.88 7.97
CA ARG A 142 1.61 -4.19 6.70
C ARG A 142 2.33 -5.12 5.70
N ALA A 143 3.19 -6.01 6.14
CA ALA A 143 3.82 -7.00 5.27
C ALA A 143 2.78 -7.98 4.70
N GLU A 144 1.81 -8.41 5.52
CA GLU A 144 0.69 -9.23 5.07
C GLU A 144 -0.17 -8.49 4.03
N TYR A 145 -0.49 -7.20 4.25
CA TYR A 145 -1.17 -6.35 3.28
C TYR A 145 -0.41 -6.28 1.95
N ALA A 146 0.89 -5.97 2.00
CA ALA A 146 1.72 -5.88 0.79
C ALA A 146 1.78 -7.22 0.04
N THR A 147 1.81 -8.35 0.79
CA THR A 147 1.75 -9.69 0.22
C THR A 147 0.41 -9.96 -0.46
N ALA A 148 -0.70 -9.51 0.13
CA ALA A 148 -2.02 -9.65 -0.46
C ALA A 148 -2.14 -8.86 -1.78
N ILE A 149 -1.68 -7.61 -1.81
CA ILE A 149 -1.58 -6.81 -3.03
C ILE A 149 -0.71 -7.51 -4.08
N TYR A 150 0.49 -7.96 -3.70
CA TYR A 150 1.37 -8.66 -4.63
C TYR A 150 0.69 -9.89 -5.25
N LYS A 151 0.07 -10.75 -4.44
CA LYS A 151 -0.61 -11.96 -4.91
C LYS A 151 -1.78 -11.67 -5.83
N ALA A 152 -2.50 -10.56 -5.60
CA ALA A 152 -3.64 -10.16 -6.42
C ALA A 152 -3.23 -9.61 -7.81
N TYR A 153 -2.05 -8.99 -7.91
CA TYR A 153 -1.64 -8.27 -9.13
C TYR A 153 -0.40 -8.84 -9.83
N ALA A 154 0.28 -9.84 -9.24
CA ALA A 154 1.45 -10.44 -9.87
C ALA A 154 1.07 -11.29 -11.08
N ARG A 155 1.68 -10.98 -12.22
CA ARG A 155 1.59 -11.78 -13.43
C ARG A 155 2.41 -13.06 -13.29
N PRO A 156 2.01 -14.16 -13.90
CA PRO A 156 2.87 -15.35 -14.03
C PRO A 156 4.19 -14.96 -14.72
N ILE A 157 5.31 -15.38 -14.14
CA ILE A 157 6.64 -14.99 -14.64
C ILE A 157 6.84 -15.38 -16.10
N GLY A 158 6.28 -16.52 -16.54
CA GLY A 158 6.36 -16.99 -17.93
C GLY A 158 5.62 -16.11 -18.94
N GLU A 159 4.65 -15.31 -18.49
CA GLU A 159 3.85 -14.40 -19.31
C GLU A 159 4.46 -13.00 -19.44
N ILE A 160 5.46 -12.68 -18.62
CA ILE A 160 6.14 -11.39 -18.69
C ILE A 160 7.04 -11.36 -19.92
N PRO A 161 6.93 -10.35 -20.81
CA PRO A 161 7.66 -10.33 -22.06
C PRO A 161 9.18 -10.13 -21.88
N TYR A 162 9.94 -10.67 -22.83
CA TYR A 162 11.38 -10.39 -22.98
C TYR A 162 11.55 -9.09 -23.78
N ASP A 163 11.40 -7.96 -23.11
CA ASP A 163 11.30 -6.61 -23.68
C ASP A 163 12.61 -5.81 -23.58
N ARG A 164 13.63 -6.35 -22.92
CA ARG A 164 14.92 -5.69 -22.71
C ARG A 164 16.06 -6.50 -23.33
N VAL A 165 17.11 -5.76 -23.71
CA VAL A 165 18.35 -6.35 -24.24
C VAL A 165 19.51 -5.93 -23.35
N ASN A 166 20.31 -6.86 -22.93
CA ASN A 166 21.57 -6.58 -22.22
C ASN A 166 22.59 -6.03 -23.21
N LYS A 167 22.99 -4.76 -23.05
CA LYS A 167 23.89 -4.07 -23.99
C LYS A 167 25.27 -4.73 -24.09
N GLY A 168 25.75 -5.39 -23.03
CA GLY A 168 27.09 -6.05 -23.03
C GLY A 168 27.08 -7.44 -23.66
N THR A 169 25.98 -8.18 -23.55
CA THR A 169 25.90 -9.58 -24.01
C THR A 169 24.96 -9.80 -25.20
N GLY A 170 24.16 -8.80 -25.59
CA GLY A 170 23.13 -8.92 -26.61
C GLY A 170 21.95 -9.82 -26.25
N LYS A 171 21.92 -10.44 -25.06
CA LYS A 171 20.87 -11.35 -24.64
C LYS A 171 19.60 -10.59 -24.24
N ARG A 172 18.46 -11.09 -24.70
CA ARG A 172 17.14 -10.59 -24.26
C ARG A 172 16.87 -11.05 -22.83
N PHE A 173 16.18 -10.19 -22.06
CA PHE A 173 15.71 -10.52 -20.72
C PHE A 173 14.39 -9.81 -20.43
N GLN A 174 13.69 -10.28 -19.41
CA GLN A 174 12.43 -9.72 -18.92
C GLN A 174 12.73 -8.51 -18.04
N GLY A 175 12.49 -7.28 -18.53
CA GLY A 175 12.78 -6.05 -17.79
C GLY A 175 11.95 -5.90 -16.52
N ASP A 176 10.74 -6.45 -16.53
CA ASP A 176 9.81 -6.45 -15.40
C ASP A 176 9.98 -7.63 -14.44
N VAL A 177 11.01 -8.46 -14.59
CA VAL A 177 11.32 -9.52 -13.65
C VAL A 177 12.44 -9.10 -12.71
N TYR A 178 12.18 -9.17 -11.41
CA TYR A 178 13.19 -9.05 -10.36
C TYR A 178 13.65 -10.43 -9.91
N THR A 179 14.96 -10.66 -9.91
CA THR A 179 15.55 -11.88 -9.36
C THR A 179 16.16 -11.61 -8.00
N CYS A 180 15.71 -12.33 -6.99
CA CYS A 180 16.25 -12.22 -5.63
C CYS A 180 17.71 -12.65 -5.59
N ARG A 181 18.56 -11.87 -4.90
CA ARG A 181 20.00 -12.10 -4.80
C ARG A 181 20.46 -12.60 -3.43
N ARG A 182 19.61 -12.52 -2.41
CA ARG A 182 19.87 -12.93 -1.04
C ARG A 182 18.88 -14.02 -0.64
N ASP A 183 18.60 -14.23 0.58
CA ASP A 183 17.79 -15.26 1.27
C ASP A 183 17.00 -16.29 0.39
N GLU A 184 16.53 -15.88 -0.78
CA GLU A 184 15.88 -16.72 -1.78
C GLU A 184 16.53 -16.51 -3.16
N ALA A 185 17.85 -16.66 -3.22
CA ALA A 185 18.61 -16.47 -4.45
C ALA A 185 17.99 -17.26 -5.61
N GLY A 186 17.74 -16.57 -6.73
CA GLY A 186 17.13 -17.14 -7.93
C GLY A 186 15.59 -17.06 -7.99
N LYS A 187 14.88 -16.76 -6.89
CA LYS A 187 13.42 -16.53 -6.93
C LYS A 187 13.11 -15.31 -7.79
N LYS A 188 12.18 -15.49 -8.72
CA LYS A 188 11.74 -14.45 -9.65
C LYS A 188 10.42 -13.83 -9.15
N LEU A 189 10.32 -12.51 -9.24
CA LEU A 189 9.14 -11.74 -8.83
C LEU A 189 8.75 -10.76 -9.93
N ASP A 190 7.44 -10.51 -10.09
CA ASP A 190 6.92 -9.46 -10.97
C ASP A 190 7.23 -8.09 -10.37
N LYS A 191 8.02 -7.31 -11.08
CA LYS A 191 8.49 -5.99 -10.67
C LYS A 191 7.37 -4.96 -10.63
N ALA A 192 6.42 -5.02 -11.57
CA ALA A 192 5.27 -4.13 -11.59
C ALA A 192 4.40 -4.34 -10.35
N ALA A 193 4.07 -5.59 -10.00
CA ALA A 193 3.33 -5.90 -8.78
C ALA A 193 4.10 -5.49 -7.50
N MET A 194 5.43 -5.63 -7.49
CA MET A 194 6.27 -5.14 -6.39
C MET A 194 6.17 -3.61 -6.21
N LEU A 195 6.13 -2.86 -7.32
CA LEU A 195 5.97 -1.41 -7.29
C LEU A 195 4.61 -1.00 -6.74
N LEU A 196 3.52 -1.68 -7.14
CA LEU A 196 2.19 -1.46 -6.57
C LEU A 196 2.17 -1.63 -5.04
N CYS A 197 2.85 -2.63 -4.49
CA CYS A 197 2.94 -2.83 -3.03
C CYS A 197 3.66 -1.68 -2.30
N SER A 198 4.42 -0.85 -3.00
CA SER A 198 5.22 0.23 -2.40
C SER A 198 4.51 1.59 -2.45
N LYS A 199 3.45 1.70 -3.24
CA LYS A 199 2.60 2.88 -3.37
C LYS A 199 1.56 2.89 -2.26
#